data_a3da1cca42ed37306510d26b3c6a8e4c
#
_entry.id   a3da1cca42ed37306510d26b3c6a8e4c
#
_cell.length_a   1.000
_cell.length_b   1.000
_cell.length_c   1.000
_cell.angle_alpha   90.00
_cell.angle_beta   90.00
_cell.angle_gamma   90.00
#
_symmetry.space_group_name_H-M   'P 1'
#
loop_
_entity.id
_entity.type
_entity.pdbx_description
1 polymer ?
#
loop_
_entity_poly.entity_id
_entity_poly.type
_entity_poly.pdbx_seq_one_letter_code
_entity_poly.pdbx_strand_id
1 'polypeptide(L)'
;MKVAFVQDWFNANGGAEKVAGAILDIYDKDAVTIYALFDRFPPSARMEILKGKPVKVSVLQYVPFICKIYRYFLPVMPWLMKRFNLKGYDLIISTSHAVAKGFRSDPGTLNICYCHTPLRPIWDMYDDYAASHPMGKSFLYSAFVNYLRKWDVASSKRVHYFIANSIHIQQRIKKSYGRESTVIYPPVRVDKFALNDAERKDYYLCVGRVVPYKKMDMVIRAFRQMPDKKLIVIGTGWGAKDFNELVKGCPNIEWYGYRSDEDMIRYIQEARACIFAAKEDFGIMCVEVQACGTPVLALDYGGYRETVIDGVSGYLFPEQTEQCVADAVTKLEQQPLNNHIAIRQNALRFSEERFRKEFSDFVQNAMKTFYK
;
A
#
# COMPACT_ATOMS: atom_id res chain seq x y z
N MET A 1 11.52 -11.77 25.73
CA MET A 1 10.76 -10.56 25.35
C MET A 1 9.43 -10.98 24.77
N LYS A 2 8.32 -10.50 25.32
CA LYS A 2 6.97 -10.78 24.82
C LYS A 2 6.55 -9.68 23.88
N VAL A 3 6.21 -10.01 22.64
CA VAL A 3 5.83 -9.05 21.60
C VAL A 3 4.35 -9.22 21.25
N ALA A 4 3.61 -8.11 21.20
CA ALA A 4 2.30 -8.07 20.57
C ALA A 4 2.42 -7.39 19.21
N PHE A 5 1.89 -8.03 18.18
CA PHE A 5 1.74 -7.45 16.85
C PHE A 5 0.27 -7.14 16.59
N VAL A 6 -0.06 -5.90 16.22
CA VAL A 6 -1.43 -5.44 16.02
C VAL A 6 -1.60 -4.95 14.58
N GLN A 7 -2.54 -5.56 13.86
CA GLN A 7 -2.93 -5.18 12.51
C GLN A 7 -4.40 -4.71 12.52
N ASP A 8 -4.78 -3.82 11.62
CA ASP A 8 -6.19 -3.42 11.51
C ASP A 8 -7.10 -4.64 11.24
N TRP A 9 -6.79 -5.40 10.19
CA TRP A 9 -7.44 -6.66 9.80
C TRP A 9 -6.57 -7.42 8.79
N PHE A 10 -6.90 -8.67 8.56
CA PHE A 10 -6.34 -9.49 7.49
C PHE A 10 -7.47 -9.88 6.52
N ASN A 11 -7.46 -9.32 5.31
CA ASN A 11 -8.54 -9.48 4.33
C ASN A 11 -8.05 -9.87 2.94
N ALA A 12 -6.91 -9.36 2.51
CA ALA A 12 -6.34 -9.57 1.19
C ALA A 12 -4.80 -9.55 1.27
N ASN A 13 -4.14 -10.21 0.33
CA ASN A 13 -2.67 -10.13 0.21
C ASN A 13 -2.27 -8.79 -0.45
N GLY A 14 -2.25 -7.73 0.35
CA GLY A 14 -1.90 -6.36 -0.09
C GLY A 14 -0.55 -5.90 0.43
N GLY A 15 -0.22 -4.62 0.18
CA GLY A 15 1.04 -4.04 0.62
C GLY A 15 1.21 -3.98 2.14
N ALA A 16 0.12 -3.69 2.87
CA ALA A 16 0.16 -3.64 4.34
C ALA A 16 0.42 -5.03 4.94
N GLU A 17 -0.14 -6.06 4.34
CA GLU A 17 0.04 -7.44 4.78
C GLU A 17 1.44 -7.96 4.46
N LYS A 18 2.03 -7.55 3.33
CA LYS A 18 3.45 -7.85 3.01
C LYS A 18 4.39 -7.23 4.06
N VAL A 19 4.13 -5.99 4.48
CA VAL A 19 4.87 -5.35 5.59
C VAL A 19 4.68 -6.12 6.90
N ALA A 20 3.46 -6.51 7.22
CA ALA A 20 3.18 -7.31 8.42
C ALA A 20 3.97 -8.63 8.41
N GLY A 21 4.00 -9.34 7.28
CA GLY A 21 4.78 -10.56 7.10
C GLY A 21 6.27 -10.34 7.35
N ALA A 22 6.86 -9.32 6.73
CA ALA A 22 8.27 -8.99 6.89
C ALA A 22 8.65 -8.61 8.33
N ILE A 23 7.75 -7.92 9.07
CA ILE A 23 7.93 -7.64 10.50
C ILE A 23 7.82 -8.93 11.32
N LEU A 24 6.83 -9.76 11.05
CA LEU A 24 6.62 -11.03 11.76
C LEU A 24 7.76 -12.03 11.55
N ASP A 25 8.49 -11.92 10.44
CA ASP A 25 9.66 -12.74 10.14
C ASP A 25 10.87 -12.42 11.02
N ILE A 26 10.91 -11.26 11.66
CA ILE A 26 11.98 -10.85 12.57
C ILE A 26 11.87 -11.56 13.93
N TYR A 27 10.66 -12.02 14.28
CA TYR A 27 10.38 -12.59 15.60
C TYR A 27 10.04 -14.07 15.54
N ASP A 28 10.55 -14.82 16.52
CA ASP A 28 10.21 -16.22 16.70
C ASP A 28 8.69 -16.40 16.89
N LYS A 29 8.18 -17.56 16.44
CA LYS A 29 6.75 -17.84 16.47
C LYS A 29 6.16 -17.73 17.88
N ASP A 30 6.88 -18.20 18.89
CA ASP A 30 6.42 -18.24 20.29
C ASP A 30 6.62 -16.90 21.01
N ALA A 31 7.42 -16.00 20.46
CA ALA A 31 7.68 -14.68 21.04
C ALA A 31 6.61 -13.65 20.69
N VAL A 32 5.79 -13.90 19.65
CA VAL A 32 4.84 -12.91 19.13
C VAL A 32 3.40 -13.40 19.19
N THR A 33 2.50 -12.55 19.71
CA THR A 33 1.05 -12.76 19.64
C THR A 33 0.43 -11.74 18.68
N ILE A 34 -0.35 -12.22 17.73
CA ILE A 34 -0.97 -11.37 16.69
C ILE A 34 -2.40 -11.03 17.09
N TYR A 35 -2.78 -9.75 16.90
CA TYR A 35 -4.11 -9.22 17.12
C TYR A 35 -4.62 -8.50 15.86
N ALA A 36 -5.89 -8.73 15.50
CA ALA A 36 -6.56 -8.03 14.42
C ALA A 36 -8.06 -7.94 14.67
N LEU A 37 -8.75 -6.97 14.09
CA LEU A 37 -10.20 -6.88 14.22
C LEU A 37 -10.89 -8.14 13.65
N PHE A 38 -10.41 -8.64 12.52
CA PHE A 38 -10.80 -9.93 11.94
C PHE A 38 -9.69 -10.48 11.05
N ASP A 39 -9.72 -11.80 10.84
CA ASP A 39 -8.84 -12.55 9.95
C ASP A 39 -9.67 -13.37 8.96
N ARG A 40 -9.60 -13.00 7.71
CA ARG A 40 -10.27 -13.62 6.57
C ARG A 40 -9.30 -13.88 5.43
N PHE A 41 -8.04 -14.09 5.78
CA PHE A 41 -7.06 -14.48 4.79
C PHE A 41 -7.44 -15.77 4.07
N PRO A 42 -7.26 -15.85 2.75
CA PRO A 42 -7.20 -17.12 2.04
C PRO A 42 -6.10 -18.01 2.65
N PRO A 43 -6.28 -19.35 2.66
CA PRO A 43 -5.29 -20.26 3.25
C PRO A 43 -3.86 -20.06 2.73
N SER A 44 -3.68 -19.83 1.44
CA SER A 44 -2.37 -19.57 0.81
C SER A 44 -1.73 -18.29 1.36
N ALA A 45 -2.45 -17.18 1.38
CA ALA A 45 -1.94 -15.91 1.93
C ALA A 45 -1.66 -16.01 3.44
N ARG A 46 -2.47 -16.79 4.18
CA ARG A 46 -2.24 -17.04 5.60
C ARG A 46 -0.94 -17.81 5.84
N MET A 47 -0.64 -18.83 5.04
CA MET A 47 0.62 -19.57 5.14
C MET A 47 1.81 -18.69 4.75
N GLU A 48 1.68 -17.90 3.72
CA GLU A 48 2.74 -17.00 3.24
C GLU A 48 3.09 -15.91 4.25
N ILE A 49 2.07 -15.21 4.79
CA ILE A 49 2.25 -14.00 5.62
C ILE A 49 2.37 -14.34 7.11
N LEU A 50 1.46 -15.18 7.64
CA LEU A 50 1.39 -15.48 9.07
C LEU A 50 2.18 -16.73 9.46
N LYS A 51 2.58 -17.57 8.48
CA LYS A 51 3.36 -18.81 8.71
C LYS A 51 2.79 -19.67 9.82
N GLY A 52 1.46 -19.82 9.84
CA GLY A 52 0.74 -20.62 10.83
C GLY A 52 0.63 -19.99 12.23
N LYS A 53 1.07 -18.73 12.43
CA LYS A 53 0.89 -18.02 13.71
C LYS A 53 -0.61 -17.76 13.94
N PRO A 54 -1.15 -18.00 15.15
CA PRO A 54 -2.55 -17.74 15.47
C PRO A 54 -2.81 -16.24 15.60
N VAL A 55 -4.00 -15.81 15.18
CA VAL A 55 -4.48 -14.44 15.31
C VAL A 55 -5.60 -14.36 16.34
N LYS A 56 -5.46 -13.52 17.35
CA LYS A 56 -6.53 -13.15 18.26
C LYS A 56 -7.39 -12.07 17.62
N VAL A 57 -8.69 -12.35 17.49
CA VAL A 57 -9.62 -11.51 16.74
C VAL A 57 -10.71 -10.90 17.61
N SER A 58 -11.35 -9.84 17.13
CA SER A 58 -12.51 -9.23 17.77
C SER A 58 -13.82 -9.95 17.38
N VAL A 59 -14.94 -9.50 17.93
CA VAL A 59 -16.28 -9.99 17.58
C VAL A 59 -16.64 -9.76 16.10
N LEU A 60 -15.96 -8.87 15.39
CA LEU A 60 -16.15 -8.68 13.95
C LEU A 60 -15.82 -9.92 13.12
N GLN A 61 -15.01 -10.84 13.67
CA GLN A 61 -14.73 -12.13 13.05
C GLN A 61 -15.99 -12.93 12.74
N TYR A 62 -17.02 -12.80 13.55
CA TYR A 62 -18.25 -13.58 13.44
C TYR A 62 -19.34 -12.91 12.59
N VAL A 63 -19.09 -11.68 12.12
CA VAL A 63 -20.03 -10.97 11.25
C VAL A 63 -20.04 -11.61 9.86
N PRO A 64 -21.20 -12.05 9.34
CA PRO A 64 -21.32 -12.56 7.98
C PRO A 64 -20.84 -11.53 6.95
N PHE A 65 -20.17 -12.01 5.91
CA PHE A 65 -19.69 -11.16 4.80
C PHE A 65 -18.84 -9.95 5.22
N ILE A 66 -18.16 -10.02 6.38
CA ILE A 66 -17.37 -8.90 6.94
C ILE A 66 -16.41 -8.26 5.93
N CYS A 67 -15.78 -9.06 5.05
CA CYS A 67 -14.88 -8.57 4.01
C CYS A 67 -15.52 -7.57 3.04
N LYS A 68 -16.84 -7.64 2.86
CA LYS A 68 -17.58 -6.74 1.97
C LYS A 68 -18.11 -5.50 2.70
N ILE A 69 -18.42 -5.63 3.98
CA ILE A 69 -19.17 -4.63 4.75
C ILE A 69 -18.37 -3.98 5.89
N TYR A 70 -17.11 -4.41 6.16
CA TYR A 70 -16.32 -3.91 7.29
C TYR A 70 -16.24 -2.38 7.37
N ARG A 71 -16.27 -1.70 6.24
CA ARG A 71 -16.19 -0.22 6.19
C ARG A 71 -17.33 0.45 6.95
N TYR A 72 -18.50 -0.17 6.99
CA TYR A 72 -19.65 0.33 7.76
C TYR A 72 -19.47 0.21 9.27
N PHE A 73 -18.53 -0.65 9.72
CA PHE A 73 -18.19 -0.80 11.13
C PHE A 73 -17.12 0.19 11.61
N LEU A 74 -16.63 1.07 10.74
CA LEU A 74 -15.63 2.06 11.13
C LEU A 74 -16.01 2.86 12.40
N PRO A 75 -17.28 3.24 12.66
CA PRO A 75 -17.68 3.91 13.89
C PRO A 75 -17.39 3.15 15.18
N VAL A 76 -17.48 1.83 15.16
CA VAL A 76 -17.31 0.97 16.33
C VAL A 76 -15.92 0.35 16.43
N MET A 77 -15.13 0.36 15.37
CA MET A 77 -13.78 -0.20 15.35
C MET A 77 -12.85 0.39 16.43
N PRO A 78 -12.87 1.71 16.72
CA PRO A 78 -12.11 2.31 17.83
C PRO A 78 -12.40 1.64 19.17
N TRP A 79 -13.67 1.39 19.45
CA TRP A 79 -14.09 0.75 20.69
C TRP A 79 -13.67 -0.72 20.74
N LEU A 80 -13.79 -1.46 19.64
CA LEU A 80 -13.36 -2.86 19.53
C LEU A 80 -11.84 -2.98 19.69
N MET A 81 -11.07 -2.12 19.06
CA MET A 81 -9.60 -2.11 19.20
C MET A 81 -9.18 -1.85 20.65
N LYS A 82 -9.87 -0.95 21.35
CA LYS A 82 -9.63 -0.64 22.76
C LYS A 82 -9.92 -1.83 23.70
N ARG A 83 -10.72 -2.82 23.28
CA ARG A 83 -11.02 -4.03 24.07
C ARG A 83 -9.87 -5.05 24.05
N PHE A 84 -8.94 -4.96 23.11
CA PHE A 84 -7.73 -5.76 23.19
C PHE A 84 -6.91 -5.32 24.41
N ASN A 85 -6.77 -6.27 25.35
CA ASN A 85 -5.94 -6.06 26.54
C ASN A 85 -4.51 -6.54 26.22
N LEU A 86 -3.63 -5.59 25.99
CA LEU A 86 -2.22 -5.85 25.68
C LEU A 86 -1.32 -5.58 26.90
N LYS A 87 -1.77 -5.94 28.10
CA LYS A 87 -0.96 -5.88 29.31
C LYS A 87 0.07 -7.00 29.36
N GLY A 88 1.20 -6.74 29.98
CA GLY A 88 2.26 -7.72 30.22
C GLY A 88 3.08 -8.05 28.95
N TYR A 89 3.03 -7.20 27.92
CA TYR A 89 3.94 -7.22 26.79
C TYR A 89 5.08 -6.21 27.01
N ASP A 90 6.30 -6.58 26.57
CA ASP A 90 7.45 -5.68 26.61
C ASP A 90 7.39 -4.72 25.41
N LEU A 91 6.97 -5.20 24.26
CA LEU A 91 6.93 -4.46 23.01
C LEU A 91 5.58 -4.67 22.30
N ILE A 92 4.98 -3.60 21.82
CA ILE A 92 3.82 -3.64 20.93
C ILE A 92 4.19 -2.97 19.62
N ILE A 93 4.05 -3.71 18.52
CA ILE A 93 4.22 -3.21 17.16
C ILE A 93 2.85 -3.18 16.52
N SER A 94 2.39 -2.01 16.10
CA SER A 94 1.16 -1.89 15.33
C SER A 94 1.46 -1.49 13.89
N THR A 95 0.79 -2.12 12.91
CA THR A 95 0.77 -1.69 11.51
C THR A 95 -0.60 -1.12 11.20
N SER A 96 -0.67 0.17 10.92
CA SER A 96 -1.94 0.90 10.92
C SER A 96 -2.16 1.71 9.65
N HIS A 97 -3.31 1.49 9.04
CA HIS A 97 -3.90 2.37 8.03
C HIS A 97 -5.31 2.83 8.45
N ALA A 98 -5.76 2.37 9.64
CA ALA A 98 -7.04 2.73 10.23
C ALA A 98 -6.94 2.86 11.76
N VAL A 99 -7.22 1.79 12.51
CA VAL A 99 -7.46 1.85 13.95
C VAL A 99 -6.46 1.04 14.81
N ALA A 100 -5.52 0.31 14.21
CA ALA A 100 -4.64 -0.64 14.88
C ALA A 100 -3.85 -0.03 16.07
N LYS A 101 -3.57 1.28 16.07
CA LYS A 101 -2.92 1.98 17.18
C LYS A 101 -3.84 2.30 18.39
N GLY A 102 -5.13 1.86 18.32
CA GLY A 102 -6.18 2.22 19.30
C GLY A 102 -6.29 1.35 20.55
N PHE A 103 -5.44 0.34 20.70
CA PHE A 103 -5.45 -0.62 21.83
C PHE A 103 -5.10 0.02 23.20
N ARG A 104 -5.19 -0.77 24.27
CA ARG A 104 -4.73 -0.43 25.62
C ARG A 104 -3.48 -1.25 25.97
N SER A 105 -2.48 -0.60 26.55
CA SER A 105 -1.26 -1.22 27.06
C SER A 105 -0.92 -0.67 28.44
N ASP A 106 0.04 -1.30 29.11
CA ASP A 106 0.62 -0.76 30.33
C ASP A 106 1.53 0.44 30.02
N PRO A 107 1.67 1.42 30.95
CA PRO A 107 2.55 2.57 30.75
C PRO A 107 4.01 2.21 30.47
N GLY A 108 4.50 1.08 31.01
CA GLY A 108 5.87 0.59 30.83
C GLY A 108 6.07 -0.25 29.57
N THR A 109 5.10 -0.34 28.65
CA THR A 109 5.21 -1.09 27.41
C THR A 109 5.63 -0.18 26.26
N LEU A 110 6.73 -0.51 25.58
CA LEU A 110 7.14 0.21 24.37
C LEU A 110 6.13 0.02 23.25
N ASN A 111 5.65 1.10 22.65
CA ASN A 111 4.64 1.11 21.60
C ASN A 111 5.17 1.78 20.33
N ILE A 112 5.36 1.00 19.26
CA ILE A 112 5.83 1.44 17.96
C ILE A 112 4.72 1.24 16.94
N CYS A 113 4.45 2.27 16.11
CA CYS A 113 3.45 2.19 15.05
C CYS A 113 4.12 2.36 13.68
N TYR A 114 4.09 1.31 12.86
CA TYR A 114 4.33 1.43 11.43
C TYR A 114 3.05 1.97 10.77
N CYS A 115 3.06 3.23 10.42
CA CYS A 115 1.92 3.92 9.88
C CYS A 115 1.95 3.89 8.34
N HIS A 116 1.08 3.08 7.75
CA HIS A 116 0.91 3.08 6.30
C HIS A 116 0.33 4.40 5.82
N THR A 117 -0.60 4.95 6.59
CA THR A 117 -1.22 6.26 6.36
C THR A 117 -2.08 6.64 7.58
N PRO A 118 -2.20 7.91 7.93
CA PRO A 118 -3.34 8.40 8.72
C PRO A 118 -4.65 8.04 8.03
N LEU A 119 -5.70 7.81 8.79
CA LEU A 119 -6.99 7.29 8.28
C LEU A 119 -7.55 8.18 7.14
N ARG A 120 -7.30 7.77 5.88
CA ARG A 120 -7.59 8.56 4.68
C ARG A 120 -8.99 9.15 4.60
N PRO A 121 -10.09 8.39 4.90
CA PRO A 121 -11.45 8.93 4.77
C PRO A 121 -11.77 10.11 5.68
N ILE A 122 -10.97 10.36 6.70
CA ILE A 122 -11.21 11.47 7.63
C ILE A 122 -10.16 12.58 7.52
N TRP A 123 -9.05 12.34 6.80
CA TRP A 123 -7.97 13.32 6.61
C TRP A 123 -7.90 13.79 5.16
N ASP A 124 -6.94 13.31 4.41
CA ASP A 124 -6.56 13.82 3.08
C ASP A 124 -7.50 13.44 1.93
N MET A 125 -8.28 12.38 2.07
CA MET A 125 -9.30 11.98 1.08
C MET A 125 -10.73 12.23 1.58
N TYR A 126 -10.90 13.11 2.56
CA TYR A 126 -12.21 13.40 3.12
C TYR A 126 -13.21 13.85 2.05
N ASP A 127 -12.81 14.77 1.18
CA ASP A 127 -13.69 15.32 0.14
C ASP A 127 -14.12 14.25 -0.87
N ASP A 128 -13.20 13.38 -1.29
CA ASP A 128 -13.49 12.28 -2.22
C ASP A 128 -14.46 11.27 -1.61
N TYR A 129 -14.25 10.92 -0.34
CA TYR A 129 -15.14 10.00 0.39
C TYR A 129 -16.49 10.63 0.70
N ALA A 130 -16.53 11.91 1.08
CA ALA A 130 -17.77 12.64 1.32
C ALA A 130 -18.59 12.78 0.04
N ALA A 131 -17.95 13.07 -1.10
CA ALA A 131 -18.62 13.15 -2.39
C ALA A 131 -19.24 11.82 -2.84
N SER A 132 -18.59 10.68 -2.49
CA SER A 132 -19.07 9.34 -2.84
C SER A 132 -20.06 8.73 -1.85
N HIS A 133 -20.23 9.34 -0.66
CA HIS A 133 -21.11 8.81 0.39
C HIS A 133 -22.50 9.47 0.33
N PRO A 134 -23.63 8.70 0.38
CA PRO A 134 -24.98 9.27 0.31
C PRO A 134 -25.27 10.37 1.34
N MET A 135 -24.65 10.27 2.53
CA MET A 135 -24.78 11.25 3.61
C MET A 135 -23.58 12.20 3.74
N GLY A 136 -22.66 12.22 2.79
CA GLY A 136 -21.37 12.93 2.92
C GLY A 136 -21.47 14.44 3.14
N LYS A 137 -22.59 15.05 2.73
CA LYS A 137 -22.89 16.47 2.97
C LYS A 137 -23.72 16.71 4.25
N SER A 138 -24.07 15.66 5.01
CA SER A 138 -24.93 15.81 6.20
C SER A 138 -24.13 16.23 7.42
N PHE A 139 -24.81 16.93 8.34
CA PHE A 139 -24.25 17.28 9.63
C PHE A 139 -23.80 16.03 10.45
N LEU A 140 -24.59 14.94 10.35
CA LEU A 140 -24.26 13.69 11.06
C LEU A 140 -22.96 13.08 10.56
N TYR A 141 -22.69 13.10 9.27
CA TYR A 141 -21.43 12.61 8.68
C TYR A 141 -20.24 13.48 9.17
N SER A 142 -20.40 14.80 9.16
CA SER A 142 -19.37 15.73 9.67
C SER A 142 -19.08 15.52 11.15
N ALA A 143 -20.12 15.35 11.98
CA ALA A 143 -19.97 15.06 13.42
C ALA A 143 -19.26 13.73 13.65
N PHE A 144 -19.58 12.71 12.87
CA PHE A 144 -18.92 11.40 12.91
C PHE A 144 -17.43 11.50 12.50
N VAL A 145 -17.10 12.20 11.44
CA VAL A 145 -15.71 12.42 11.00
C VAL A 145 -14.93 13.17 12.10
N ASN A 146 -15.53 14.19 12.71
CA ASN A 146 -14.90 14.94 13.81
C ASN A 146 -14.66 14.07 15.05
N TYR A 147 -15.59 13.18 15.37
CA TYR A 147 -15.38 12.17 16.41
C TYR A 147 -14.17 11.28 16.09
N LEU A 148 -14.10 10.74 14.88
CA LEU A 148 -12.98 9.89 14.46
C LEU A 148 -11.65 10.66 14.46
N ARG A 149 -11.61 11.91 14.00
CA ARG A 149 -10.39 12.75 14.05
C ARG A 149 -9.89 12.94 15.47
N LYS A 150 -10.78 13.29 16.39
CA LYS A 150 -10.44 13.43 17.82
C LYS A 150 -9.88 12.12 18.40
N TRP A 151 -10.54 11.01 18.09
CA TRP A 151 -10.09 9.71 18.55
C TRP A 151 -8.72 9.32 17.93
N ASP A 152 -8.53 9.58 16.65
CA ASP A 152 -7.32 9.23 15.90
C ASP A 152 -6.11 10.00 16.46
N VAL A 153 -6.26 11.30 16.69
CA VAL A 153 -5.25 12.13 17.38
C VAL A 153 -5.01 11.63 18.81
N ALA A 154 -6.06 11.34 19.58
CA ALA A 154 -5.90 10.84 20.95
C ALA A 154 -5.18 9.49 21.00
N SER A 155 -5.44 8.60 20.04
CA SER A 155 -4.75 7.30 19.91
C SER A 155 -3.28 7.46 19.54
N SER A 156 -2.96 8.44 18.71
CA SER A 156 -1.57 8.71 18.28
C SER A 156 -0.67 9.16 19.46
N LYS A 157 -1.23 9.78 20.50
CA LYS A 157 -0.48 10.20 21.69
C LYS A 157 0.05 9.03 22.52
N ARG A 158 -0.51 7.83 22.40
CA ARG A 158 -0.06 6.61 23.10
C ARG A 158 1.04 5.86 22.35
N VAL A 159 1.33 6.24 21.12
CA VAL A 159 2.43 5.69 20.33
C VAL A 159 3.72 6.40 20.74
N HIS A 160 4.75 5.65 21.16
CA HIS A 160 6.03 6.23 21.50
C HIS A 160 6.79 6.64 20.25
N TYR A 161 6.86 5.76 19.26
CA TYR A 161 7.57 6.01 18.00
C TYR A 161 6.71 5.66 16.79
N PHE A 162 6.67 6.58 15.84
CA PHE A 162 6.07 6.36 14.53
C PHE A 162 7.15 6.01 13.49
N ILE A 163 6.86 5.01 12.69
CA ILE A 163 7.58 4.72 11.44
C ILE A 163 6.63 5.03 10.28
N ALA A 164 7.10 5.81 9.32
CA ALA A 164 6.36 6.14 8.10
C ALA A 164 6.88 5.28 6.94
N ASN A 165 6.00 4.86 6.05
CA ASN A 165 6.37 4.08 4.86
C ASN A 165 6.95 4.93 3.71
N SER A 166 6.94 6.26 3.85
CA SER A 166 7.47 7.21 2.86
C SER A 166 7.64 8.59 3.49
N ILE A 167 8.41 9.48 2.86
CA ILE A 167 8.51 10.90 3.25
C ILE A 167 7.13 11.56 3.12
N HIS A 168 6.37 11.19 2.09
CA HIS A 168 4.99 11.65 1.93
C HIS A 168 4.13 11.34 3.16
N ILE A 169 4.20 10.11 3.68
CA ILE A 169 3.45 9.73 4.89
C ILE A 169 4.03 10.34 6.16
N GLN A 170 5.35 10.53 6.24
CA GLN A 170 5.97 11.28 7.33
C GLN A 170 5.36 12.69 7.45
N GLN A 171 5.24 13.42 6.35
CA GLN A 171 4.61 14.75 6.31
C GLN A 171 3.14 14.70 6.74
N ARG A 172 2.40 13.65 6.33
CA ARG A 172 1.00 13.46 6.72
C ARG A 172 0.85 13.14 8.20
N ILE A 173 1.73 12.31 8.78
CA ILE A 173 1.77 12.05 10.24
C ILE A 173 2.00 13.37 10.99
N LYS A 174 2.96 14.17 10.53
CA LYS A 174 3.23 15.49 11.13
C LYS A 174 2.01 16.41 11.04
N LYS A 175 1.36 16.49 9.88
CA LYS A 175 0.17 17.32 9.65
C LYS A 175 -1.04 16.86 10.46
N SER A 176 -1.31 15.54 10.51
CA SER A 176 -2.53 14.99 11.11
C SER A 176 -2.42 14.82 12.64
N TYR A 177 -1.24 14.47 13.15
CA TYR A 177 -1.02 14.11 14.55
C TYR A 177 -0.09 15.07 15.30
N GLY A 178 0.63 15.95 14.59
CA GLY A 178 1.69 16.78 15.19
C GLY A 178 2.88 15.95 15.70
N ARG A 179 3.08 14.73 15.17
CA ARG A 179 4.10 13.78 15.63
C ARG A 179 5.24 13.65 14.62
N GLU A 180 6.45 13.49 15.15
CA GLU A 180 7.60 13.07 14.33
C GLU A 180 7.53 11.59 14.02
N SER A 181 8.18 11.19 12.93
CA SER A 181 8.31 9.79 12.52
C SER A 181 9.61 9.56 11.76
N THR A 182 10.10 8.31 11.81
CA THR A 182 11.25 7.87 11.01
C THR A 182 10.74 7.19 9.75
N VAL A 183 11.34 7.48 8.60
CA VAL A 183 10.98 6.79 7.35
C VAL A 183 11.73 5.48 7.28
N ILE A 184 10.99 4.38 7.16
CA ILE A 184 11.49 3.06 6.77
C ILE A 184 10.60 2.58 5.64
N TYR A 185 11.12 2.60 4.42
CA TYR A 185 10.38 2.20 3.23
C TYR A 185 9.91 0.75 3.32
N PRO A 186 8.73 0.40 2.79
CA PRO A 186 8.20 -0.97 2.87
C PRO A 186 9.09 -1.98 2.16
N PRO A 187 8.98 -3.26 2.55
CA PRO A 187 9.69 -4.36 1.89
C PRO A 187 9.11 -4.64 0.52
N VAL A 188 9.97 -4.78 -0.47
CA VAL A 188 9.62 -5.23 -1.82
C VAL A 188 10.37 -6.51 -2.14
N ARG A 189 9.67 -7.52 -2.64
CA ARG A 189 10.24 -8.83 -3.02
C ARG A 189 10.95 -8.75 -4.37
N VAL A 190 12.05 -8.01 -4.40
CA VAL A 190 12.83 -7.77 -5.62
C VAL A 190 13.40 -9.04 -6.23
N ASP A 191 13.57 -10.11 -5.44
CA ASP A 191 14.05 -11.41 -5.93
C ASP A 191 12.98 -12.14 -6.74
N LYS A 192 11.70 -12.02 -6.33
CA LYS A 192 10.57 -12.55 -7.08
C LYS A 192 10.39 -11.84 -8.43
N PHE A 193 10.64 -10.52 -8.45
CA PHE A 193 10.57 -9.67 -9.64
C PHE A 193 11.96 -9.51 -10.24
N ALA A 194 12.54 -10.61 -10.72
CA ALA A 194 13.89 -10.61 -11.25
C ALA A 194 13.98 -9.99 -12.64
N LEU A 195 15.12 -9.36 -12.94
CA LEU A 195 15.51 -9.02 -14.28
C LEU A 195 15.76 -10.32 -15.07
N ASN A 196 15.34 -10.36 -16.32
CA ASN A 196 15.66 -11.43 -17.25
C ASN A 196 16.13 -10.84 -18.59
N ASP A 197 16.59 -11.72 -19.49
CA ASP A 197 17.04 -11.35 -20.83
C ASP A 197 15.89 -11.32 -21.85
N ALA A 198 14.63 -11.27 -21.42
CA ALA A 198 13.49 -11.21 -22.31
C ALA A 198 13.53 -9.95 -23.17
N GLU A 199 13.31 -10.11 -24.47
CA GLU A 199 13.15 -8.99 -25.38
C GLU A 199 11.91 -8.17 -25.04
N ARG A 200 12.06 -6.85 -24.99
CA ARG A 200 10.94 -5.94 -24.78
C ARG A 200 10.05 -5.92 -26.00
N LYS A 201 8.78 -6.20 -25.79
CA LYS A 201 7.74 -6.17 -26.81
C LYS A 201 7.14 -4.78 -26.94
N ASP A 202 6.57 -4.48 -28.06
CA ASP A 202 5.99 -3.18 -28.36
C ASP A 202 4.59 -3.01 -27.74
N TYR A 203 4.53 -3.00 -26.40
CA TYR A 203 3.33 -2.65 -25.67
C TYR A 203 3.63 -1.97 -24.32
N TYR A 204 2.70 -1.17 -23.90
CA TYR A 204 2.65 -0.57 -22.56
C TYR A 204 1.77 -1.41 -21.64
N LEU A 205 2.05 -1.39 -20.34
CA LEU A 205 1.32 -2.18 -19.35
C LEU A 205 0.69 -1.29 -18.29
N CYS A 206 -0.58 -1.55 -17.96
CA CYS A 206 -1.22 -1.01 -16.78
C CYS A 206 -1.62 -2.18 -15.87
N VAL A 207 -1.04 -2.29 -14.68
CA VAL A 207 -1.18 -3.45 -13.79
C VAL A 207 -1.59 -3.07 -12.38
N GLY A 208 -2.53 -3.82 -11.79
CA GLY A 208 -2.93 -3.63 -10.41
C GLY A 208 -4.40 -3.92 -10.13
N ARG A 209 -4.83 -3.65 -8.90
CA ARG A 209 -6.25 -3.73 -8.53
C ARG A 209 -7.07 -2.68 -9.27
N VAL A 210 -8.14 -3.10 -9.93
CA VAL A 210 -9.04 -2.17 -10.62
C VAL A 210 -9.99 -1.52 -9.61
N VAL A 211 -9.59 -0.35 -9.14
CA VAL A 211 -10.35 0.49 -8.21
C VAL A 211 -10.25 1.97 -8.65
N PRO A 212 -11.26 2.81 -8.44
CA PRO A 212 -11.34 4.16 -9.02
C PRO A 212 -10.12 5.05 -8.77
N TYR A 213 -9.53 5.00 -7.56
CA TYR A 213 -8.39 5.86 -7.25
C TYR A 213 -7.11 5.46 -8.01
N LYS A 214 -7.05 4.23 -8.58
CA LYS A 214 -5.93 3.79 -9.43
C LYS A 214 -5.93 4.43 -10.81
N LYS A 215 -7.06 5.03 -11.24
CA LYS A 215 -7.18 5.76 -12.51
C LYS A 215 -6.77 4.94 -13.75
N MET A 216 -6.95 3.62 -13.71
CA MET A 216 -6.67 2.76 -14.86
C MET A 216 -7.60 3.06 -16.04
N ASP A 217 -8.83 3.49 -15.76
CA ASP A 217 -9.79 3.99 -16.75
C ASP A 217 -9.25 5.21 -17.52
N MET A 218 -8.58 6.13 -16.84
CA MET A 218 -7.94 7.29 -17.46
C MET A 218 -6.78 6.87 -18.38
N VAL A 219 -5.96 5.90 -17.96
CA VAL A 219 -4.90 5.34 -18.80
C VAL A 219 -5.49 4.71 -20.07
N ILE A 220 -6.57 3.94 -19.95
CA ILE A 220 -7.29 3.36 -21.10
C ILE A 220 -7.77 4.47 -22.05
N ARG A 221 -8.39 5.54 -21.52
CA ARG A 221 -8.85 6.67 -22.35
C ARG A 221 -7.71 7.40 -23.06
N ALA A 222 -6.56 7.54 -22.43
CA ALA A 222 -5.38 8.10 -23.07
C ALA A 222 -4.94 7.24 -24.29
N PHE A 223 -4.90 5.91 -24.14
CA PHE A 223 -4.52 5.01 -25.23
C PHE A 223 -5.56 4.87 -26.34
N ARG A 224 -6.84 5.18 -26.07
CA ARG A 224 -7.84 5.32 -27.15
C ARG A 224 -7.52 6.46 -28.12
N GLN A 225 -6.78 7.46 -27.67
CA GLN A 225 -6.33 8.60 -28.47
C GLN A 225 -4.99 8.30 -29.20
N MET A 226 -4.35 7.17 -28.90
CA MET A 226 -3.07 6.72 -29.48
C MET A 226 -3.24 5.33 -30.13
N PRO A 227 -3.97 5.21 -31.26
CA PRO A 227 -4.32 3.91 -31.84
C PRO A 227 -3.12 3.10 -32.36
N ASP A 228 -1.99 3.76 -32.58
CA ASP A 228 -0.70 3.18 -32.95
C ASP A 228 0.08 2.60 -31.75
N LYS A 229 -0.38 2.82 -30.52
CA LYS A 229 0.27 2.33 -29.28
C LYS A 229 -0.54 1.21 -28.63
N LYS A 230 0.09 0.07 -28.39
CA LYS A 230 -0.56 -1.07 -27.74
C LYS A 230 -0.54 -0.93 -26.23
N LEU A 231 -1.70 -1.11 -25.57
CA LEU A 231 -1.85 -1.18 -24.12
C LEU A 231 -2.39 -2.55 -23.71
N ILE A 232 -1.72 -3.18 -22.74
CA ILE A 232 -2.24 -4.33 -22.02
C ILE A 232 -2.62 -3.88 -20.61
N VAL A 233 -3.83 -4.27 -20.18
CA VAL A 233 -4.35 -3.97 -18.83
C VAL A 233 -4.53 -5.29 -18.08
N ILE A 234 -3.88 -5.42 -16.91
CA ILE A 234 -3.96 -6.61 -16.05
C ILE A 234 -4.50 -6.22 -14.69
N GLY A 235 -5.57 -6.86 -14.27
CA GLY A 235 -6.13 -6.69 -12.95
C GLY A 235 -7.63 -6.89 -12.89
N THR A 236 -8.11 -7.08 -11.66
CA THR A 236 -9.53 -7.19 -11.33
C THR A 236 -9.87 -6.31 -10.14
N GLY A 237 -11.14 -6.05 -9.95
CA GLY A 237 -11.65 -5.25 -8.84
C GLY A 237 -13.07 -4.78 -9.09
N TRP A 238 -13.64 -4.09 -8.11
CA TRP A 238 -15.02 -3.60 -8.20
C TRP A 238 -15.22 -2.47 -9.23
N GLY A 239 -14.14 -1.79 -9.63
CA GLY A 239 -14.14 -0.81 -10.72
C GLY A 239 -14.04 -1.41 -12.12
N ALA A 240 -13.96 -2.76 -12.24
CA ALA A 240 -13.76 -3.44 -13.53
C ALA A 240 -15.07 -3.60 -14.36
N LYS A 241 -16.22 -3.32 -13.79
CA LYS A 241 -17.51 -3.55 -14.46
C LYS A 241 -17.63 -2.87 -15.83
N ASP A 242 -17.05 -1.69 -15.94
CA ASP A 242 -17.16 -0.86 -17.16
C ASP A 242 -15.95 -1.04 -18.10
N PHE A 243 -14.96 -1.89 -17.74
CA PHE A 243 -13.74 -2.01 -18.55
C PHE A 243 -13.98 -2.67 -19.90
N ASN A 244 -14.92 -3.64 -20.00
CA ASN A 244 -15.32 -4.22 -21.29
C ASN A 244 -15.83 -3.15 -22.26
N GLU A 245 -16.66 -2.23 -21.77
CA GLU A 245 -17.16 -1.13 -22.61
C GLU A 245 -16.05 -0.09 -22.91
N LEU A 246 -15.14 0.15 -21.97
CA LEU A 246 -14.03 1.07 -22.18
C LEU A 246 -13.04 0.59 -23.24
N VAL A 247 -12.80 -0.72 -23.37
CA VAL A 247 -11.88 -1.28 -24.38
C VAL A 247 -12.58 -1.62 -25.69
N LYS A 248 -13.91 -1.58 -25.74
CA LYS A 248 -14.70 -1.92 -26.93
C LYS A 248 -14.37 -1.00 -28.09
N GLY A 249 -14.11 -1.60 -29.24
CA GLY A 249 -13.75 -0.87 -30.48
C GLY A 249 -12.33 -0.29 -30.49
N CYS A 250 -11.47 -0.72 -29.55
CA CYS A 250 -10.08 -0.28 -29.47
C CYS A 250 -9.16 -1.48 -29.71
N PRO A 251 -8.75 -1.77 -30.95
CA PRO A 251 -7.94 -2.96 -31.28
C PRO A 251 -6.53 -2.91 -30.66
N ASN A 252 -6.09 -1.73 -30.27
CA ASN A 252 -4.80 -1.50 -29.61
C ASN A 252 -4.85 -1.69 -28.09
N ILE A 253 -6.00 -1.99 -27.48
CA ILE A 253 -6.13 -2.11 -26.01
C ILE A 253 -6.68 -3.49 -25.66
N GLU A 254 -5.96 -4.24 -24.86
CA GLU A 254 -6.36 -5.57 -24.39
C GLU A 254 -6.50 -5.58 -22.86
N TRP A 255 -7.66 -6.02 -22.37
CA TRP A 255 -7.85 -6.24 -20.94
C TRP A 255 -7.91 -7.73 -20.62
N TYR A 256 -6.96 -8.19 -19.81
CA TYR A 256 -6.78 -9.62 -19.51
C TYR A 256 -7.42 -10.06 -18.19
N GLY A 257 -7.96 -9.13 -17.39
CA GLY A 257 -8.49 -9.48 -16.08
C GLY A 257 -7.42 -10.00 -15.12
N TYR A 258 -7.75 -11.02 -14.33
CA TYR A 258 -6.78 -11.65 -13.41
C TYR A 258 -5.74 -12.46 -14.18
N ARG A 259 -4.51 -12.37 -13.74
CA ARG A 259 -3.40 -13.24 -14.18
C ARG A 259 -2.65 -13.76 -12.95
N SER A 260 -2.01 -14.93 -13.09
CA SER A 260 -1.11 -15.45 -12.08
C SER A 260 0.06 -14.50 -11.83
N ASP A 261 0.74 -14.63 -10.70
CA ASP A 261 1.94 -13.82 -10.44
C ASP A 261 3.03 -14.08 -11.48
N GLU A 262 3.18 -15.31 -11.94
CA GLU A 262 4.15 -15.70 -12.97
C GLU A 262 3.86 -15.03 -14.31
N ASP A 263 2.60 -15.09 -14.77
CA ASP A 263 2.18 -14.41 -15.99
C ASP A 263 2.35 -12.88 -15.86
N MET A 264 1.94 -12.31 -14.72
CA MET A 264 2.07 -10.88 -14.47
C MET A 264 3.53 -10.43 -14.54
N ILE A 265 4.46 -11.19 -13.93
CA ILE A 265 5.89 -10.90 -13.97
C ILE A 265 6.39 -10.95 -15.41
N ARG A 266 6.01 -11.98 -16.19
CA ARG A 266 6.37 -12.07 -17.60
C ARG A 266 5.90 -10.86 -18.41
N TYR A 267 4.63 -10.44 -18.24
CA TYR A 267 4.12 -9.24 -18.91
C TYR A 267 4.87 -7.97 -18.50
N ILE A 268 5.28 -7.86 -17.24
CA ILE A 268 6.10 -6.74 -16.76
C ILE A 268 7.49 -6.77 -17.44
N GLN A 269 8.13 -7.92 -17.47
CA GLN A 269 9.47 -8.10 -18.05
C GLN A 269 9.52 -7.83 -19.55
N GLU A 270 8.43 -8.10 -20.27
CA GLU A 270 8.33 -7.90 -21.72
C GLU A 270 7.79 -6.50 -22.11
N ALA A 271 7.21 -5.74 -21.18
CA ALA A 271 6.60 -4.46 -21.48
C ALA A 271 7.64 -3.37 -21.80
N ARG A 272 7.31 -2.45 -22.68
CA ARG A 272 8.08 -1.22 -22.96
C ARG A 272 8.20 -0.33 -21.71
N ALA A 273 7.06 -0.12 -21.03
CA ALA A 273 6.96 0.54 -19.75
C ALA A 273 5.64 0.19 -19.05
N CYS A 274 5.60 0.40 -17.73
CA CYS A 274 4.36 0.33 -16.96
C CYS A 274 3.87 1.72 -16.55
N ILE A 275 2.54 1.93 -16.55
CA ILE A 275 1.92 3.23 -16.28
C ILE A 275 1.17 3.22 -14.96
N PHE A 276 1.45 4.21 -14.09
CA PHE A 276 0.89 4.36 -12.76
C PHE A 276 0.31 5.76 -12.57
N ALA A 277 -1.00 5.90 -12.68
CA ALA A 277 -1.70 7.18 -12.59
C ALA A 277 -2.36 7.45 -11.22
N ALA A 278 -2.15 6.57 -10.23
CA ALA A 278 -2.74 6.69 -8.91
C ALA A 278 -2.04 7.73 -8.03
N LYS A 279 -2.77 8.31 -7.07
CA LYS A 279 -2.17 9.00 -5.92
C LYS A 279 -1.78 7.97 -4.86
N GLU A 280 -0.52 7.53 -4.87
CA GLU A 280 -0.02 6.47 -3.98
C GLU A 280 0.84 7.01 -2.84
N ASP A 281 0.75 6.32 -1.69
CA ASP A 281 1.54 6.66 -0.52
C ASP A 281 2.99 6.20 -0.64
N PHE A 282 3.22 5.05 -1.34
CA PHE A 282 4.55 4.53 -1.65
C PHE A 282 4.62 3.94 -3.08
N GLY A 283 3.70 3.04 -3.45
CA GLY A 283 3.68 2.44 -4.77
C GLY A 283 4.53 1.17 -4.89
N ILE A 284 4.28 0.15 -4.05
CA ILE A 284 5.03 -1.13 -4.07
C ILE A 284 5.11 -1.72 -5.47
N MET A 285 4.00 -1.78 -6.23
CA MET A 285 3.98 -2.32 -7.60
C MET A 285 4.89 -1.54 -8.55
N CYS A 286 5.02 -0.22 -8.36
CA CYS A 286 5.95 0.60 -9.15
C CYS A 286 7.41 0.15 -8.95
N VAL A 287 7.77 -0.22 -7.72
CA VAL A 287 9.09 -0.76 -7.40
C VAL A 287 9.26 -2.20 -7.92
N GLU A 288 8.21 -3.04 -7.80
CA GLU A 288 8.20 -4.41 -8.33
C GLU A 288 8.44 -4.41 -9.85
N VAL A 289 7.84 -3.47 -10.58
CA VAL A 289 8.07 -3.26 -12.02
C VAL A 289 9.53 -2.87 -12.30
N GLN A 290 10.07 -1.92 -11.57
CA GLN A 290 11.46 -1.50 -11.72
C GLN A 290 12.45 -2.63 -11.36
N ALA A 291 12.09 -3.53 -10.44
CA ALA A 291 12.89 -4.70 -10.11
C ALA A 291 13.05 -5.65 -11.32
N CYS A 292 12.06 -5.71 -12.22
CA CYS A 292 12.16 -6.39 -13.50
C CYS A 292 12.97 -5.61 -14.56
N GLY A 293 13.56 -4.48 -14.22
CA GLY A 293 14.26 -3.60 -15.16
C GLY A 293 13.31 -2.87 -16.13
N THR A 294 12.03 -2.81 -15.85
CA THR A 294 11.03 -2.18 -16.71
C THR A 294 10.84 -0.72 -16.31
N PRO A 295 10.95 0.24 -17.25
CA PRO A 295 10.70 1.64 -16.98
C PRO A 295 9.26 1.89 -16.50
N VAL A 296 9.06 2.94 -15.73
CA VAL A 296 7.74 3.34 -15.27
C VAL A 296 7.38 4.76 -15.72
N LEU A 297 6.12 4.97 -16.07
CA LEU A 297 5.52 6.28 -16.27
C LEU A 297 4.57 6.50 -15.11
N ALA A 298 4.90 7.40 -14.20
CA ALA A 298 4.16 7.54 -12.96
C ALA A 298 3.72 8.98 -12.69
N LEU A 299 2.59 9.15 -12.01
CA LEU A 299 2.15 10.47 -11.56
C LEU A 299 3.19 11.09 -10.62
N ASP A 300 3.52 12.36 -10.81
CA ASP A 300 4.39 13.12 -9.90
C ASP A 300 3.69 13.42 -8.58
N TYR A 301 3.46 12.36 -7.77
CA TYR A 301 2.74 12.46 -6.51
C TYR A 301 3.19 11.39 -5.50
N GLY A 302 3.24 11.79 -4.23
CA GLY A 302 3.41 10.90 -3.10
C GLY A 302 4.66 10.03 -3.21
N GLY A 303 4.50 8.74 -2.97
CA GLY A 303 5.62 7.79 -2.97
C GLY A 303 6.30 7.60 -4.32
N TYR A 304 5.67 7.95 -5.44
CA TYR A 304 6.35 7.86 -6.75
C TYR A 304 7.52 8.84 -6.87
N ARG A 305 7.46 10.01 -6.21
CA ARG A 305 8.59 10.95 -6.11
C ARG A 305 9.82 10.37 -5.40
N GLU A 306 9.60 9.32 -4.62
CA GLU A 306 10.64 8.67 -3.82
C GLU A 306 11.13 7.36 -4.47
N THR A 307 10.24 6.70 -5.21
CA THR A 307 10.49 5.40 -5.82
C THR A 307 10.93 5.47 -7.29
N VAL A 308 10.71 6.60 -7.97
CA VAL A 308 11.12 6.82 -9.36
C VAL A 308 12.22 7.87 -9.42
N ILE A 309 13.30 7.55 -10.12
CA ILE A 309 14.33 8.51 -10.49
C ILE A 309 14.04 8.95 -11.91
N ASP A 310 13.56 10.20 -12.07
CA ASP A 310 13.17 10.75 -13.40
C ASP A 310 14.35 10.71 -14.37
N GLY A 311 14.11 10.23 -15.58
CA GLY A 311 15.14 10.05 -16.61
C GLY A 311 16.08 8.86 -16.40
N VAL A 312 15.92 8.07 -15.30
CA VAL A 312 16.74 6.87 -15.04
C VAL A 312 15.85 5.64 -14.92
N SER A 313 14.90 5.61 -13.99
CA SER A 313 14.04 4.44 -13.77
C SER A 313 12.63 4.64 -14.32
N GLY A 314 12.32 5.82 -14.79
CA GLY A 314 11.03 6.17 -15.36
C GLY A 314 10.92 7.65 -15.66
N TYR A 315 9.71 8.09 -16.03
CA TYR A 315 9.35 9.49 -16.14
C TYR A 315 8.14 9.80 -15.26
N LEU A 316 8.21 10.97 -14.62
CA LEU A 316 7.10 11.50 -13.82
C LEU A 316 6.27 12.48 -14.67
N PHE A 317 4.94 12.31 -14.64
CA PHE A 317 4.01 13.23 -15.29
C PHE A 317 3.20 14.03 -14.25
N PRO A 318 2.92 15.34 -14.51
CA PRO A 318 2.52 16.26 -13.45
C PRO A 318 1.08 16.10 -12.96
N GLU A 319 0.15 15.69 -13.83
CA GLU A 319 -1.28 15.70 -13.52
C GLU A 319 -2.00 14.42 -13.95
N GLN A 320 -3.11 14.11 -13.24
CA GLN A 320 -3.98 12.99 -13.59
C GLN A 320 -4.88 13.35 -14.78
N THR A 321 -4.29 13.52 -15.97
CA THR A 321 -5.00 13.79 -17.22
C THR A 321 -4.57 12.81 -18.31
N GLU A 322 -5.45 12.57 -19.27
CA GLU A 322 -5.18 11.72 -20.43
C GLU A 322 -4.01 12.26 -21.26
N GLN A 323 -3.94 13.60 -21.40
CA GLN A 323 -2.86 14.28 -22.12
C GLN A 323 -1.51 14.05 -21.45
N CYS A 324 -1.40 14.21 -20.12
CA CYS A 324 -0.12 13.99 -19.42
C CYS A 324 0.38 12.54 -19.54
N VAL A 325 -0.53 11.55 -19.61
CA VAL A 325 -0.16 10.16 -19.89
C VAL A 325 0.38 10.04 -21.32
N ALA A 326 -0.27 10.64 -22.31
CA ALA A 326 0.17 10.62 -23.71
C ALA A 326 1.52 11.31 -23.88
N ASP A 327 1.73 12.46 -23.23
CA ASP A 327 3.00 13.19 -23.25
C ASP A 327 4.13 12.37 -22.62
N ALA A 328 3.87 11.65 -21.52
CA ALA A 328 4.85 10.77 -20.89
C ALA A 328 5.22 9.57 -21.78
N VAL A 329 4.26 9.00 -22.50
CA VAL A 329 4.50 7.97 -23.51
C VAL A 329 5.39 8.52 -24.62
N THR A 330 5.05 9.67 -25.18
CA THR A 330 5.82 10.34 -26.24
C THR A 330 7.26 10.66 -25.76
N LYS A 331 7.40 11.18 -24.51
CA LYS A 331 8.72 11.46 -23.91
C LYS A 331 9.58 10.19 -23.85
N LEU A 332 9.00 9.06 -23.41
CA LEU A 332 9.73 7.79 -23.36
C LEU A 332 10.17 7.30 -24.75
N GLU A 333 9.36 7.52 -25.78
CA GLU A 333 9.72 7.13 -27.15
C GLU A 333 10.83 7.99 -27.74
N GLN A 334 10.83 9.28 -27.42
CA GLN A 334 11.88 10.21 -27.84
C GLN A 334 13.18 10.02 -27.05
N GLN A 335 13.08 9.63 -25.79
CA GLN A 335 14.18 9.44 -24.87
C GLN A 335 14.05 8.08 -24.16
N PRO A 336 14.35 6.96 -24.86
CA PRO A 336 14.16 5.63 -24.33
C PRO A 336 15.11 5.32 -23.16
N LEU A 337 14.58 4.64 -22.12
CA LEU A 337 15.34 4.22 -20.95
C LEU A 337 15.77 2.76 -21.11
N ASN A 338 16.92 2.55 -21.75
CA ASN A 338 17.42 1.23 -22.12
C ASN A 338 18.37 0.61 -21.08
N ASN A 339 18.71 1.33 -20.01
CA ASN A 339 19.57 0.79 -18.95
C ASN A 339 18.74 0.02 -17.91
N HIS A 340 18.32 -1.18 -18.24
CA HIS A 340 17.50 -2.05 -17.39
C HIS A 340 18.18 -2.38 -16.05
N ILE A 341 19.53 -2.44 -16.04
CA ILE A 341 20.30 -2.67 -14.82
C ILE A 341 20.17 -1.48 -13.87
N ALA A 342 20.30 -0.25 -14.36
CA ALA A 342 20.14 0.95 -13.54
C ALA A 342 18.71 1.07 -12.97
N ILE A 343 17.71 0.72 -13.77
CA ILE A 343 16.30 0.68 -13.32
C ILE A 343 16.17 -0.31 -12.15
N ARG A 344 16.68 -1.54 -12.30
CA ARG A 344 16.67 -2.55 -11.25
C ARG A 344 17.44 -2.10 -10.00
N GLN A 345 18.61 -1.49 -10.16
CA GLN A 345 19.41 -1.00 -9.02
C GLN A 345 18.63 -0.01 -8.16
N ASN A 346 17.82 0.86 -8.77
CA ASN A 346 16.92 1.73 -8.00
C ASN A 346 15.93 0.93 -7.16
N ALA A 347 15.33 -0.15 -7.70
CA ALA A 347 14.40 -0.99 -6.96
C ALA A 347 15.05 -1.76 -5.79
N LEU A 348 16.30 -2.17 -5.92
CA LEU A 348 17.03 -2.92 -4.86
C LEU A 348 17.16 -2.11 -3.56
N ARG A 349 17.10 -0.78 -3.63
CA ARG A 349 17.05 0.10 -2.44
C ARG A 349 15.86 -0.18 -1.52
N PHE A 350 14.86 -0.92 -1.98
CA PHE A 350 13.62 -1.21 -1.26
C PHE A 350 13.46 -2.71 -0.95
N SER A 351 14.55 -3.49 -0.96
CA SER A 351 14.53 -4.93 -0.72
C SER A 351 13.98 -5.30 0.68
N GLU A 352 13.46 -6.53 0.81
CA GLU A 352 13.03 -7.05 2.10
C GLU A 352 14.18 -7.17 3.11
N GLU A 353 15.37 -7.52 2.68
CA GLU A 353 16.56 -7.64 3.54
C GLU A 353 16.90 -6.28 4.17
N ARG A 354 16.98 -5.20 3.34
CA ARG A 354 17.17 -3.84 3.82
C ARG A 354 16.09 -3.45 4.83
N PHE A 355 14.80 -3.73 4.54
CA PHE A 355 13.70 -3.42 5.44
C PHE A 355 13.86 -4.12 6.80
N ARG A 356 14.13 -5.43 6.81
CA ARG A 356 14.30 -6.20 8.06
C ARG A 356 15.45 -5.64 8.90
N LYS A 357 16.56 -5.29 8.26
CA LYS A 357 17.70 -4.69 8.94
C LYS A 357 17.34 -3.34 9.57
N GLU A 358 16.83 -2.40 8.79
CA GLU A 358 16.47 -1.05 9.26
C GLU A 358 15.41 -1.10 10.36
N PHE A 359 14.40 -1.96 10.21
CA PHE A 359 13.34 -2.10 11.20
C PHE A 359 13.87 -2.71 12.49
N SER A 360 14.71 -3.74 12.42
CA SER A 360 15.33 -4.36 13.60
C SER A 360 16.22 -3.38 14.34
N ASP A 361 17.09 -2.66 13.62
CA ASP A 361 17.99 -1.66 14.19
C ASP A 361 17.19 -0.55 14.89
N PHE A 362 16.10 -0.08 14.26
CA PHE A 362 15.20 0.91 14.83
C PHE A 362 14.56 0.43 16.13
N VAL A 363 13.99 -0.78 16.15
CA VAL A 363 13.34 -1.35 17.33
C VAL A 363 14.35 -1.53 18.48
N GLN A 364 15.55 -2.04 18.20
CA GLN A 364 16.60 -2.20 19.21
C GLN A 364 17.01 -0.87 19.83
N ASN A 365 17.17 0.18 19.02
CA ASN A 365 17.51 1.51 19.49
C ASN A 365 16.37 2.14 20.32
N ALA A 366 15.11 1.98 19.85
CA ALA A 366 13.94 2.43 20.57
C ALA A 366 13.81 1.75 21.95
N MET A 367 14.05 0.43 22.02
CA MET A 367 14.06 -0.31 23.28
C MET A 367 15.17 0.17 24.24
N LYS A 368 16.40 0.33 23.75
CA LYS A 368 17.51 0.85 24.56
C LYS A 368 17.19 2.23 25.13
N THR A 369 16.51 3.08 24.38
CA THR A 369 16.15 4.44 24.82
C THR A 369 14.99 4.44 25.79
N PHE A 370 14.00 3.57 25.59
CA PHE A 370 12.78 3.53 26.39
C PHE A 370 12.98 2.88 27.76
N TYR A 371 13.85 1.88 27.88
CA TYR A 371 14.11 1.11 29.10
C TYR A 371 15.39 1.57 29.88
N LYS A 372 16.00 2.67 29.46
CA LYS A 372 17.00 3.39 30.26
C LYS A 372 16.31 4.24 31.34
#